data_642a8559c5386998efe7fe3bc72b10b1
#
_entry.id   642a8559c5386998efe7fe3bc72b10b1
#
_cell.length_a   1.000
_cell.length_b   1.000
_cell.length_c   1.000
_cell.angle_alpha   90.00
_cell.angle_beta   90.00
_cell.angle_gamma   90.00
#
_symmetry.space_group_name_H-M   'P 1'
#
loop_
_entity.id
_entity.type
_entity.pdbx_description
1 polymer ?
#
loop_
_entity_poly.entity_id
_entity_poly.type
_entity_poly.pdbx_seq_one_letter_code
_entity_poly.pdbx_strand_id
1 'polypeptide(L)'
;DEAASKLRIDRFDLPPSPEDLRRRVEELIAKGQQEAQAGQYEAAQRIRAEIEDLQERLPAAEAQWEGVEQIGDTVDAEDVAVIVGDWTGIPVSRMFEEEADKLLQMEARLHDRVKGQHEAVVAVSEAIRRARTGLKDPRRPIGSFIFLGPTGVGKTELARALAEFMFDDEDAMVRIDMSEYMERHAVSRLIGAPPGYIGYDEGGQLTEAVRRRPYRVILLDEIEKAHPDVYNILLQILEDGRLTDNTGRIVDFKNTVIIMTSNI
;
A
#
# COMPACT_ATOMS: atom_id res chain seq x y z
N ASP A 1 17.23 3.34 -8.88
CA ASP A 1 17.35 4.52 -9.79
C ASP A 1 16.24 5.54 -9.56
N GLU A 2 14.96 5.13 -9.41
CA GLU A 2 13.83 6.04 -9.23
C GLU A 2 13.81 6.70 -7.84
N ALA A 3 14.11 5.99 -6.77
CA ALA A 3 14.27 6.55 -5.44
C ALA A 3 15.40 7.60 -5.41
N ALA A 4 16.52 7.32 -6.05
CA ALA A 4 17.60 8.27 -6.19
C ALA A 4 17.22 9.50 -7.03
N SER A 5 16.38 9.32 -8.06
CA SER A 5 15.88 10.43 -8.89
C SER A 5 14.87 11.29 -8.13
N LYS A 6 13.98 10.69 -7.35
CA LYS A 6 13.01 11.40 -6.50
C LYS A 6 13.73 12.22 -5.44
N LEU A 7 14.67 11.62 -4.72
CA LEU A 7 15.48 12.28 -3.71
C LEU A 7 16.30 13.45 -4.32
N ARG A 8 16.75 13.31 -5.55
CA ARG A 8 17.45 14.37 -6.29
C ARG A 8 16.51 15.52 -6.67
N ILE A 9 15.27 15.22 -7.09
CA ILE A 9 14.25 16.23 -7.41
C ILE A 9 13.86 16.99 -6.17
N ASP A 10 13.57 16.29 -5.07
CA ASP A 10 13.21 16.89 -3.79
C ASP A 10 14.31 17.82 -3.25
N ARG A 11 15.58 17.53 -3.54
CA ARG A 11 16.71 18.42 -3.24
C ARG A 11 16.83 19.65 -4.16
N PHE A 12 16.46 19.51 -5.44
CA PHE A 12 16.51 20.65 -6.36
C PHE A 12 15.45 21.72 -6.06
N ASP A 13 14.34 21.33 -5.45
CA ASP A 13 13.26 22.24 -5.04
C ASP A 13 13.48 22.89 -3.67
N LEU A 14 14.60 22.57 -2.97
CA LEU A 14 14.92 23.17 -1.67
C LEU A 14 15.48 24.59 -1.86
N PRO A 15 15.08 25.53 -1.00
CA PRO A 15 15.72 26.84 -0.94
C PRO A 15 17.21 26.71 -0.53
N PRO A 16 18.06 27.73 -0.81
CA PRO A 16 19.47 27.72 -0.41
C PRO A 16 19.63 27.34 1.07
N SER A 17 20.57 26.43 1.37
CA SER A 17 20.78 25.99 2.74
C SER A 17 21.22 27.15 3.65
N PRO A 18 20.88 27.13 4.94
CA PRO A 18 21.40 28.14 5.88
C PRO A 18 22.93 28.26 5.88
N GLU A 19 23.62 27.15 5.65
CA GLU A 19 25.09 27.13 5.54
C GLU A 19 25.60 27.84 4.27
N ASP A 20 24.93 27.63 3.14
CA ASP A 20 25.26 28.33 1.90
C ASP A 20 25.00 29.84 2.02
N LEU A 21 23.90 30.22 2.68
CA LEU A 21 23.61 31.64 2.94
C LEU A 21 24.66 32.26 3.86
N ARG A 22 25.07 31.58 4.94
CA ARG A 22 26.14 32.05 5.84
C ARG A 22 27.47 32.20 5.12
N ARG A 23 27.85 31.18 4.32
CA ARG A 23 29.07 31.24 3.52
C ARG A 23 29.04 32.41 2.54
N ARG A 24 27.89 32.63 1.88
CA ARG A 24 27.72 33.76 0.97
C ARG A 24 27.85 35.12 1.66
N VAL A 25 27.30 35.26 2.86
CA VAL A 25 27.46 36.46 3.69
C VAL A 25 28.91 36.72 4.02
N GLU A 26 29.68 35.68 4.41
CA GLU A 26 31.12 35.81 4.71
C GLU A 26 31.92 36.26 3.50
N GLU A 27 31.66 35.68 2.30
CA GLU A 27 32.28 36.07 1.03
C GLU A 27 32.00 37.55 0.70
N LEU A 28 30.74 37.98 0.90
CA LEU A 28 30.33 39.37 0.62
C LEU A 28 30.94 40.36 1.62
N ILE A 29 31.08 39.98 2.88
CA ILE A 29 31.77 40.79 3.90
C ILE A 29 33.24 41.03 3.50
N ALA A 30 33.94 39.96 3.12
CA ALA A 30 35.34 40.07 2.64
C ALA A 30 35.47 40.97 1.42
N LYS A 31 34.58 40.80 0.41
CA LYS A 31 34.51 41.58 -0.77
C LYS A 31 34.17 43.06 -0.49
N GLY A 32 33.20 43.33 0.36
CA GLY A 32 32.81 44.68 0.76
C GLY A 32 33.95 45.45 1.45
N GLN A 33 34.76 44.74 2.27
CA GLN A 33 35.94 45.32 2.90
C GLN A 33 37.03 45.68 1.86
N GLN A 34 37.22 44.81 0.88
CA GLN A 34 38.18 45.04 -0.21
C GLN A 34 37.79 46.25 -1.07
N GLU A 35 36.51 46.38 -1.45
CA GLU A 35 36.00 47.50 -2.24
C GLU A 35 36.09 48.83 -1.46
N ALA A 36 35.78 48.78 -0.16
CA ALA A 36 35.94 49.96 0.71
C ALA A 36 37.41 50.45 0.81
N GLN A 37 38.36 49.50 0.91
CA GLN A 37 39.78 49.82 0.92
C GLN A 37 40.28 50.35 -0.43
N ALA A 38 39.66 49.92 -1.54
CA ALA A 38 39.96 50.42 -2.88
C ALA A 38 39.29 51.77 -3.18
N GLY A 39 38.56 52.37 -2.21
CA GLY A 39 37.89 53.64 -2.39
C GLY A 39 36.57 53.58 -3.17
N GLN A 40 36.07 52.39 -3.45
CA GLN A 40 34.83 52.19 -4.24
C GLN A 40 33.59 52.14 -3.31
N TYR A 41 33.27 53.28 -2.72
CA TYR A 41 32.21 53.37 -1.69
C TYR A 41 30.82 53.00 -2.16
N GLU A 42 30.47 53.27 -3.42
CA GLU A 42 29.18 52.89 -4.00
C GLU A 42 29.04 51.36 -4.13
N ALA A 43 30.12 50.67 -4.55
CA ALA A 43 30.16 49.22 -4.65
C ALA A 43 30.05 48.58 -3.26
N ALA A 44 30.79 49.10 -2.30
CA ALA A 44 30.74 48.63 -0.90
C ALA A 44 29.34 48.81 -0.27
N GLN A 45 28.64 49.90 -0.61
CA GLN A 45 27.30 50.17 -0.12
C GLN A 45 26.25 49.19 -0.72
N ARG A 46 26.37 48.83 -2.01
CA ARG A 46 25.52 47.81 -2.64
C ARG A 46 25.71 46.43 -2.02
N ILE A 47 26.99 46.05 -1.77
CA ILE A 47 27.33 44.80 -1.08
C ILE A 47 26.74 44.75 0.32
N ARG A 48 26.76 45.88 1.03
CA ARG A 48 26.17 45.98 2.37
C ARG A 48 24.65 45.73 2.37
N ALA A 49 23.94 46.31 1.39
CA ALA A 49 22.51 46.08 1.24
C ALA A 49 22.20 44.59 0.89
N GLU A 50 23.05 43.94 0.08
CA GLU A 50 22.93 42.48 -0.24
C GLU A 50 23.16 41.63 1.01
N ILE A 51 24.08 42.01 1.89
CA ILE A 51 24.32 41.31 3.16
C ILE A 51 23.11 41.43 4.09
N GLU A 52 22.52 42.64 4.21
CA GLU A 52 21.33 42.88 5.05
C GLU A 52 20.15 42.01 4.53
N ASP A 53 19.89 41.96 3.23
CA ASP A 53 18.84 41.09 2.64
C ASP A 53 19.08 39.62 2.97
N LEU A 54 20.30 39.13 2.81
CA LEU A 54 20.63 37.71 3.11
C LEU A 54 20.51 37.41 4.61
N GLN A 55 20.88 38.34 5.48
CA GLN A 55 20.75 38.18 6.93
C GLN A 55 19.29 38.18 7.39
N GLU A 56 18.41 38.96 6.72
CA GLU A 56 16.98 38.98 7.01
C GLU A 56 16.31 37.65 6.55
N ARG A 57 16.80 37.01 5.51
CA ARG A 57 16.30 35.73 4.98
C ARG A 57 16.80 34.52 5.76
N LEU A 58 17.90 34.63 6.48
CA LEU A 58 18.54 33.52 7.20
C LEU A 58 17.61 32.83 8.22
N PRO A 59 16.87 33.54 9.11
CA PRO A 59 15.98 32.91 10.07
C PRO A 59 14.82 32.15 9.40
N ALA A 60 14.30 32.67 8.28
CA ALA A 60 13.26 31.98 7.51
C ALA A 60 13.78 30.70 6.84
N ALA A 61 15.02 30.74 6.34
CA ALA A 61 15.68 29.56 5.82
C ALA A 61 15.94 28.52 6.93
N GLU A 62 16.43 28.93 8.09
CA GLU A 62 16.64 28.04 9.24
C GLU A 62 15.34 27.34 9.66
N ALA A 63 14.23 28.07 9.77
CA ALA A 63 12.93 27.50 10.11
C ALA A 63 12.40 26.51 9.02
N GLN A 64 12.69 26.77 7.76
CA GLN A 64 12.32 25.84 6.66
C GLN A 64 13.20 24.59 6.65
N TRP A 65 14.44 24.69 7.09
CA TRP A 65 15.41 23.58 7.12
C TRP A 65 15.35 22.77 8.42
N GLU A 66 14.73 23.25 9.51
CA GLU A 66 14.53 22.46 10.74
C GLU A 66 13.78 21.13 10.53
N GLY A 67 13.02 21.01 9.43
CA GLY A 67 12.36 19.74 9.02
C GLY A 67 13.13 18.94 7.96
N VAL A 68 14.20 19.49 7.36
CA VAL A 68 14.90 18.94 6.19
C VAL A 68 16.23 18.27 6.55
N GLU A 69 16.73 18.44 7.78
CA GLU A 69 17.96 17.79 8.26
C GLU A 69 17.94 16.25 8.16
N GLN A 70 16.79 15.65 7.84
CA GLN A 70 16.62 14.20 7.66
C GLN A 70 16.75 13.70 6.21
N ILE A 71 16.89 14.60 5.22
CA ILE A 71 17.13 14.15 3.83
C ILE A 71 18.60 13.79 3.69
N GLY A 72 18.92 12.52 3.94
CA GLY A 72 20.28 11.98 3.80
C GLY A 72 20.86 12.13 2.39
N ASP A 73 22.18 12.10 2.27
CA ASP A 73 22.91 12.09 1.00
C ASP A 73 22.84 10.71 0.29
N THR A 74 22.30 9.72 0.97
CA THR A 74 22.22 8.34 0.53
C THR A 74 20.77 7.87 0.52
N VAL A 75 20.37 7.17 -0.54
CA VAL A 75 19.08 6.48 -0.60
C VAL A 75 19.05 5.43 0.49
N ASP A 76 18.10 5.54 1.40
CA ASP A 76 17.90 4.56 2.45
C ASP A 76 16.77 3.55 2.12
N ALA A 77 16.47 2.65 3.06
CA ALA A 77 15.42 1.65 2.88
C ALA A 77 14.02 2.29 2.84
N GLU A 78 13.84 3.45 3.51
CA GLU A 78 12.57 4.17 3.56
C GLU A 78 12.24 4.82 2.23
N ASP A 79 13.23 5.45 1.57
CA ASP A 79 13.08 6.02 0.23
C ASP A 79 12.67 4.96 -0.80
N VAL A 80 13.27 3.77 -0.72
CA VAL A 80 12.93 2.65 -1.61
C VAL A 80 11.53 2.14 -1.30
N ALA A 81 11.16 2.05 -0.02
CA ALA A 81 9.85 1.57 0.40
C ALA A 81 8.71 2.50 -0.05
N VAL A 82 8.91 3.83 -0.02
CA VAL A 82 7.95 4.81 -0.56
C VAL A 82 7.66 4.52 -2.03
N ILE A 83 8.69 4.36 -2.86
CA ILE A 83 8.52 4.08 -4.29
C ILE A 83 7.83 2.73 -4.53
N VAL A 84 8.25 1.69 -3.79
CA VAL A 84 7.62 0.37 -3.89
C VAL A 84 6.17 0.44 -3.42
N GLY A 85 5.88 1.22 -2.39
CA GLY A 85 4.52 1.49 -1.91
C GLY A 85 3.65 2.13 -2.98
N ASP A 86 4.15 3.15 -3.67
CA ASP A 86 3.46 3.82 -4.77
C ASP A 86 3.14 2.85 -5.94
N TRP A 87 4.06 1.94 -6.25
CA TRP A 87 3.87 0.96 -7.34
C TRP A 87 2.92 -0.18 -6.99
N THR A 88 3.00 -0.67 -5.75
CA THR A 88 2.27 -1.88 -5.33
C THR A 88 0.97 -1.57 -4.61
N GLY A 89 0.78 -0.33 -4.15
CA GLY A 89 -0.31 0.08 -3.28
C GLY A 89 -0.18 -0.48 -1.85
N ILE A 90 1.03 -0.92 -1.44
CA ILE A 90 1.31 -1.38 -0.08
C ILE A 90 1.78 -0.17 0.75
N PRO A 91 1.13 0.15 1.88
CA PRO A 91 1.54 1.28 2.72
C PRO A 91 2.97 1.15 3.25
N VAL A 92 3.71 2.25 3.21
CA VAL A 92 5.13 2.31 3.64
C VAL A 92 5.30 1.91 5.11
N SER A 93 4.36 2.31 5.98
CA SER A 93 4.37 1.96 7.40
C SER A 93 4.47 0.45 7.65
N ARG A 94 3.95 -0.36 6.72
CA ARG A 94 4.01 -1.82 6.81
C ARG A 94 5.35 -2.42 6.44
N MET A 95 6.17 -1.71 5.72
CA MET A 95 7.49 -2.21 5.30
C MET A 95 8.50 -2.15 6.46
N PHE A 96 8.24 -1.29 7.47
CA PHE A 96 9.13 -1.07 8.61
C PHE A 96 8.62 -1.63 9.94
N GLU A 97 7.29 -1.87 10.07
CA GLU A 97 6.77 -2.55 11.25
C GLU A 97 7.30 -4.00 11.26
N GLU A 98 7.93 -4.42 12.34
CA GLU A 98 8.31 -5.82 12.48
C GLU A 98 7.05 -6.70 12.34
N GLU A 99 6.97 -7.46 11.26
CA GLU A 99 5.79 -8.26 10.90
C GLU A 99 5.39 -9.20 12.05
N ALA A 100 6.39 -9.64 12.83
CA ALA A 100 6.18 -10.47 14.00
C ALA A 100 5.34 -9.76 15.08
N ASP A 101 5.68 -8.51 15.41
CA ASP A 101 4.97 -7.74 16.45
C ASP A 101 3.53 -7.41 16.02
N LYS A 102 3.36 -7.07 14.75
CA LYS A 102 2.03 -6.86 14.18
C LYS A 102 1.16 -8.11 14.27
N LEU A 103 1.70 -9.27 13.91
CA LEU A 103 0.98 -10.54 13.97
C LEU A 103 0.65 -10.97 15.41
N LEU A 104 1.47 -10.60 16.40
CA LEU A 104 1.17 -10.86 17.81
C LEU A 104 -0.02 -10.03 18.30
N GLN A 105 -0.22 -8.82 17.79
CA GLN A 105 -1.31 -7.93 18.16
C GLN A 105 -2.60 -8.17 17.36
N MET A 106 -2.59 -9.11 16.40
CA MET A 106 -3.68 -9.32 15.44
C MET A 106 -5.04 -9.53 16.11
N GLU A 107 -5.13 -10.37 17.13
CA GLU A 107 -6.38 -10.67 17.83
C GLU A 107 -6.97 -9.42 18.49
N ALA A 108 -6.12 -8.62 19.16
CA ALA A 108 -6.55 -7.38 19.81
C ALA A 108 -7.09 -6.39 18.77
N ARG A 109 -6.37 -6.17 17.69
CA ARG A 109 -6.77 -5.26 16.60
C ARG A 109 -8.06 -5.72 15.90
N LEU A 110 -8.25 -7.02 15.67
CA LEU A 110 -9.49 -7.54 15.12
C LEU A 110 -10.67 -7.37 16.10
N HIS A 111 -10.43 -7.52 17.42
CA HIS A 111 -11.44 -7.30 18.45
C HIS A 111 -11.85 -5.84 18.65
N ASP A 112 -11.05 -4.88 18.21
CA ASP A 112 -11.45 -3.48 18.22
C ASP A 112 -12.68 -3.24 17.34
N ARG A 113 -12.78 -3.92 16.21
CA ARG A 113 -13.90 -3.83 15.28
C ARG A 113 -14.96 -4.93 15.47
N VAL A 114 -14.53 -6.16 15.73
CA VAL A 114 -15.43 -7.33 15.86
C VAL A 114 -15.65 -7.65 17.33
N LYS A 115 -16.78 -7.24 17.87
CA LYS A 115 -17.14 -7.54 19.26
C LYS A 115 -17.76 -8.93 19.36
N GLY A 116 -17.27 -9.72 20.30
CA GLY A 116 -17.61 -11.14 20.40
C GLY A 116 -16.81 -11.99 19.38
N GLN A 117 -17.33 -13.16 19.02
CA GLN A 117 -16.73 -14.07 18.03
C GLN A 117 -15.26 -14.42 18.34
N HIS A 118 -14.90 -14.55 19.62
CA HIS A 118 -13.51 -14.75 20.06
C HIS A 118 -12.86 -15.97 19.40
N GLU A 119 -13.57 -17.10 19.36
CA GLU A 119 -13.04 -18.33 18.75
C GLU A 119 -12.73 -18.15 17.26
N ALA A 120 -13.60 -17.44 16.52
CA ALA A 120 -13.38 -17.19 15.11
C ALA A 120 -12.18 -16.25 14.88
N VAL A 121 -12.05 -15.19 15.69
CA VAL A 121 -10.92 -14.25 15.62
C VAL A 121 -9.61 -14.97 15.90
N VAL A 122 -9.55 -15.80 16.95
CA VAL A 122 -8.36 -16.59 17.30
C VAL A 122 -8.01 -17.56 16.18
N ALA A 123 -8.97 -18.32 15.65
CA ALA A 123 -8.75 -19.30 14.60
C ALA A 123 -8.19 -18.66 13.31
N VAL A 124 -8.75 -17.49 12.91
CA VAL A 124 -8.26 -16.72 11.76
C VAL A 124 -6.86 -16.21 12.03
N SER A 125 -6.59 -15.61 13.19
CA SER A 125 -5.27 -15.08 13.56
C SER A 125 -4.18 -16.14 13.56
N GLU A 126 -4.47 -17.30 14.14
CA GLU A 126 -3.54 -18.44 14.13
C GLU A 126 -3.24 -18.96 12.72
N ALA A 127 -4.27 -19.05 11.87
CA ALA A 127 -4.09 -19.50 10.49
C ALA A 127 -3.22 -18.52 9.68
N ILE A 128 -3.43 -17.22 9.84
CA ILE A 128 -2.62 -16.17 9.19
C ILE A 128 -1.18 -16.22 9.73
N ARG A 129 -0.99 -16.32 11.04
CA ARG A 129 0.35 -16.48 11.64
C ARG A 129 1.09 -17.70 11.06
N ARG A 130 0.45 -18.87 11.00
CA ARG A 130 1.05 -20.07 10.36
C ARG A 130 1.41 -19.85 8.90
N ALA A 131 0.57 -19.12 8.15
CA ALA A 131 0.85 -18.84 6.75
C ALA A 131 2.08 -17.92 6.57
N ARG A 132 2.28 -16.95 7.48
CA ARG A 132 3.38 -15.99 7.42
C ARG A 132 4.72 -16.53 7.92
N THR A 133 4.72 -17.56 8.78
CA THR A 133 5.96 -18.22 9.23
C THR A 133 6.59 -19.14 8.19
N GLY A 134 6.08 -19.18 6.97
CA GLY A 134 6.63 -20.01 5.89
C GLY A 134 6.24 -21.49 5.94
N LEU A 135 5.38 -21.89 6.88
CA LEU A 135 4.91 -23.28 7.03
C LEU A 135 3.78 -23.67 6.04
N LYS A 136 3.33 -22.72 5.22
CA LYS A 136 2.29 -22.98 4.20
C LYS A 136 2.91 -23.44 2.88
N ASP A 137 2.12 -24.13 2.03
CA ASP A 137 2.47 -24.35 0.63
C ASP A 137 2.55 -22.99 -0.10
N PRO A 138 3.71 -22.60 -0.67
CA PRO A 138 3.91 -21.32 -1.32
C PRO A 138 3.01 -21.10 -2.54
N ARG A 139 2.38 -22.16 -3.06
CA ARG A 139 1.47 -22.08 -4.19
C ARG A 139 0.06 -21.63 -3.80
N ARG A 140 -0.36 -21.82 -2.54
CA ARG A 140 -1.74 -21.56 -2.09
C ARG A 140 -1.95 -20.10 -1.64
N PRO A 141 -3.19 -19.61 -1.59
CA PRO A 141 -3.53 -18.33 -0.97
C PRO A 141 -2.98 -18.19 0.46
N ILE A 142 -2.84 -16.96 0.99
CA ILE A 142 -2.40 -16.70 2.37
C ILE A 142 -3.26 -17.47 3.37
N GLY A 143 -4.58 -17.47 3.14
CA GLY A 143 -5.53 -18.22 3.95
C GLY A 143 -6.82 -18.43 3.18
N SER A 144 -7.54 -19.51 3.54
CA SER A 144 -8.89 -19.78 3.05
C SER A 144 -9.78 -20.18 4.22
N PHE A 145 -10.91 -19.52 4.34
CA PHE A 145 -11.82 -19.66 5.49
C PHE A 145 -13.26 -19.85 5.01
N ILE A 146 -14.02 -20.62 5.77
CA ILE A 146 -15.47 -20.71 5.64
C ILE A 146 -16.09 -20.21 6.94
N PHE A 147 -16.85 -19.11 6.87
CA PHE A 147 -17.57 -18.54 7.99
C PHE A 147 -19.02 -19.02 7.97
N LEU A 148 -19.37 -19.88 8.89
CA LEU A 148 -20.71 -20.43 9.04
C LEU A 148 -21.46 -19.70 10.16
N GLY A 149 -22.74 -19.44 9.96
CA GLY A 149 -23.60 -18.87 11.01
C GLY A 149 -24.67 -17.93 10.47
N PRO A 150 -25.62 -17.52 11.30
CA PRO A 150 -26.76 -16.69 10.89
C PRO A 150 -26.34 -15.30 10.40
N THR A 151 -27.25 -14.61 9.72
CA THR A 151 -27.02 -13.23 9.28
C THR A 151 -26.84 -12.30 10.48
N GLY A 152 -25.96 -11.30 10.35
CA GLY A 152 -25.77 -10.27 11.37
C GLY A 152 -24.75 -10.60 12.48
N VAL A 153 -24.12 -11.79 12.47
CA VAL A 153 -23.13 -12.18 13.49
C VAL A 153 -21.72 -11.58 13.26
N GLY A 154 -21.51 -10.81 12.19
CA GLY A 154 -20.25 -10.11 11.94
C GLY A 154 -19.32 -10.76 10.91
N LYS A 155 -19.79 -11.76 10.11
CA LYS A 155 -18.94 -12.43 9.09
C LYS A 155 -18.29 -11.45 8.12
N THR A 156 -19.05 -10.53 7.54
CA THR A 156 -18.55 -9.50 6.61
C THR A 156 -17.66 -8.49 7.31
N GLU A 157 -17.98 -8.12 8.56
CA GLU A 157 -17.16 -7.18 9.33
C GLU A 157 -15.79 -7.76 9.69
N LEU A 158 -15.74 -9.05 10.02
CA LEU A 158 -14.46 -9.74 10.26
C LEU A 158 -13.61 -9.78 8.98
N ALA A 159 -14.21 -10.00 7.80
CA ALA A 159 -13.50 -9.96 6.53
C ALA A 159 -12.93 -8.56 6.23
N ARG A 160 -13.69 -7.50 6.53
CA ARG A 160 -13.26 -6.10 6.37
C ARG A 160 -12.13 -5.74 7.35
N ALA A 161 -12.30 -6.10 8.63
CA ALA A 161 -11.26 -5.90 9.64
C ALA A 161 -9.96 -6.64 9.28
N LEU A 162 -10.08 -7.83 8.67
CA LEU A 162 -8.92 -8.58 8.19
C LEU A 162 -8.25 -7.88 7.00
N ALA A 163 -9.00 -7.29 6.07
CA ALA A 163 -8.45 -6.53 4.96
C ALA A 163 -7.66 -5.32 5.46
N GLU A 164 -8.24 -4.54 6.37
CA GLU A 164 -7.57 -3.41 7.01
C GLU A 164 -6.30 -3.86 7.76
N PHE A 165 -6.38 -4.92 8.56
CA PHE A 165 -5.23 -5.43 9.30
C PHE A 165 -4.10 -5.90 8.39
N MET A 166 -4.43 -6.65 7.33
CA MET A 166 -3.44 -7.27 6.44
C MET A 166 -2.84 -6.30 5.42
N PHE A 167 -3.63 -5.32 4.97
CA PHE A 167 -3.30 -4.49 3.80
C PHE A 167 -3.43 -2.99 4.07
N ASP A 168 -3.69 -2.55 5.33
CA ASP A 168 -3.93 -1.17 5.80
C ASP A 168 -4.99 -0.40 5.00
N ASP A 169 -5.89 -1.14 4.35
CA ASP A 169 -6.93 -0.59 3.50
C ASP A 169 -8.18 -1.49 3.62
N GLU A 170 -9.25 -0.96 4.17
CA GLU A 170 -10.51 -1.71 4.26
C GLU A 170 -11.14 -1.97 2.89
N ASP A 171 -10.79 -1.15 1.89
CA ASP A 171 -11.20 -1.31 0.50
C ASP A 171 -10.34 -2.36 -0.24
N ALA A 172 -9.26 -2.87 0.39
CA ALA A 172 -8.56 -4.05 -0.09
C ALA A 172 -9.39 -5.33 0.05
N MET A 173 -10.71 -5.21 0.04
CA MET A 173 -11.67 -6.31 0.02
C MET A 173 -12.50 -6.27 -1.25
N VAL A 174 -12.63 -7.43 -1.92
CA VAL A 174 -13.59 -7.65 -2.99
C VAL A 174 -14.71 -8.52 -2.47
N ARG A 175 -15.92 -7.98 -2.43
CA ARG A 175 -17.12 -8.74 -2.07
C ARG A 175 -17.86 -9.16 -3.34
N ILE A 176 -18.15 -10.44 -3.44
CA ILE A 176 -18.92 -11.05 -4.53
C ILE A 176 -20.06 -11.84 -3.89
N ASP A 177 -21.28 -11.43 -4.20
CA ASP A 177 -22.49 -12.13 -3.75
C ASP A 177 -22.78 -13.32 -4.67
N MET A 178 -22.73 -14.52 -4.14
CA MET A 178 -22.92 -15.74 -4.91
C MET A 178 -24.37 -15.96 -5.35
N SER A 179 -25.34 -15.23 -4.78
CA SER A 179 -26.71 -15.24 -5.29
C SER A 179 -26.83 -14.69 -6.73
N GLU A 180 -25.88 -13.86 -7.17
CA GLU A 180 -25.80 -13.38 -8.54
C GLU A 180 -25.21 -14.43 -9.52
N TYR A 181 -24.66 -15.52 -9.00
CA TYR A 181 -23.93 -16.57 -9.73
C TYR A 181 -24.61 -17.95 -9.61
N MET A 182 -25.92 -17.95 -9.47
CA MET A 182 -26.75 -19.18 -9.44
C MET A 182 -26.85 -19.86 -10.80
N GLU A 183 -26.78 -19.07 -11.86
CA GLU A 183 -26.94 -19.55 -13.24
C GLU A 183 -25.57 -19.76 -13.90
N ARG A 184 -25.48 -20.81 -14.72
CA ARG A 184 -24.21 -21.16 -15.41
C ARG A 184 -23.63 -20.01 -16.24
N HIS A 185 -24.47 -19.24 -16.92
CA HIS A 185 -24.01 -18.12 -17.73
C HIS A 185 -23.45 -16.97 -16.87
N ALA A 186 -23.89 -16.83 -15.65
CA ALA A 186 -23.37 -15.82 -14.73
C ALA A 186 -21.93 -16.13 -14.28
N VAL A 187 -21.55 -17.42 -14.22
CA VAL A 187 -20.20 -17.83 -13.81
C VAL A 187 -19.11 -17.24 -14.71
N SER A 188 -19.39 -17.09 -16.01
CA SER A 188 -18.44 -16.45 -16.93
C SER A 188 -18.10 -15.00 -16.55
N ARG A 189 -18.95 -14.29 -15.81
CA ARG A 189 -18.64 -12.94 -15.31
C ARG A 189 -17.52 -12.93 -14.29
N LEU A 190 -17.27 -14.06 -13.59
CA LEU A 190 -16.15 -14.15 -12.64
C LEU A 190 -14.79 -14.19 -13.33
N ILE A 191 -14.69 -14.93 -14.43
CA ILE A 191 -13.42 -15.22 -15.13
C ILE A 191 -13.30 -14.50 -16.48
N GLY A 192 -14.37 -13.82 -16.92
CA GLY A 192 -14.50 -13.18 -18.23
C GLY A 192 -15.35 -13.95 -19.22
N ALA A 193 -15.95 -13.24 -20.17
CA ALA A 193 -16.75 -13.85 -21.24
C ALA A 193 -15.84 -14.53 -22.27
N PRO A 194 -16.28 -15.65 -22.88
CA PRO A 194 -15.56 -16.29 -23.99
C PRO A 194 -15.43 -15.38 -25.21
N PRO A 195 -14.44 -15.60 -26.09
CA PRO A 195 -14.29 -14.85 -27.32
C PRO A 195 -15.60 -14.85 -28.15
N GLY A 196 -16.00 -13.65 -28.60
CA GLY A 196 -17.21 -13.47 -29.39
C GLY A 196 -18.51 -13.22 -28.62
N TYR A 197 -18.45 -13.20 -27.28
CA TYR A 197 -19.58 -12.83 -26.43
C TYR A 197 -19.48 -11.39 -25.96
N ILE A 198 -20.62 -10.76 -25.63
CA ILE A 198 -20.70 -9.41 -25.07
C ILE A 198 -19.99 -9.42 -23.72
N GLY A 199 -19.10 -8.43 -23.46
CA GLY A 199 -18.31 -8.31 -22.24
C GLY A 199 -16.94 -9.02 -22.28
N TYR A 200 -16.51 -9.53 -23.44
CA TYR A 200 -15.18 -10.15 -23.60
C TYR A 200 -14.03 -9.18 -23.21
N ASP A 201 -14.13 -7.91 -23.61
CA ASP A 201 -13.09 -6.89 -23.35
C ASP A 201 -13.10 -6.37 -21.91
N GLU A 202 -14.17 -6.59 -21.14
CA GLU A 202 -14.31 -6.11 -19.77
C GLU A 202 -13.51 -6.95 -18.76
N GLY A 203 -13.13 -8.18 -19.13
CA GLY A 203 -12.50 -9.15 -18.25
C GLY A 203 -13.44 -9.72 -17.18
N GLY A 204 -12.95 -10.64 -16.36
CA GLY A 204 -13.73 -11.23 -15.28
C GLY A 204 -13.69 -10.38 -14.00
N GLN A 205 -14.82 -10.25 -13.32
CA GLN A 205 -14.92 -9.46 -12.09
C GLN A 205 -13.91 -9.90 -11.03
N LEU A 206 -13.75 -11.22 -10.83
CA LEU A 206 -12.80 -11.77 -9.87
C LEU A 206 -11.36 -11.65 -10.38
N THR A 207 -11.12 -12.06 -11.62
CA THR A 207 -9.77 -12.08 -12.20
C THR A 207 -9.19 -10.68 -12.37
N GLU A 208 -9.98 -9.71 -12.88
CA GLU A 208 -9.53 -8.33 -13.01
C GLU A 208 -9.28 -7.65 -11.65
N ALA A 209 -10.15 -7.92 -10.66
CA ALA A 209 -9.95 -7.38 -9.33
C ALA A 209 -8.61 -7.80 -8.71
N VAL A 210 -8.24 -9.09 -8.83
CA VAL A 210 -6.98 -9.61 -8.29
C VAL A 210 -5.79 -9.21 -9.16
N ARG A 211 -5.95 -9.16 -10.49
CA ARG A 211 -4.87 -8.72 -11.40
C ARG A 211 -4.44 -7.29 -11.15
N ARG A 212 -5.41 -6.39 -10.89
CA ARG A 212 -5.12 -4.96 -10.61
C ARG A 212 -4.51 -4.75 -9.24
N ARG A 213 -4.96 -5.50 -8.23
CA ARG A 213 -4.45 -5.43 -6.85
C ARG A 213 -4.34 -6.84 -6.30
N PRO A 214 -3.14 -7.46 -6.31
CA PRO A 214 -2.94 -8.86 -5.88
C PRO A 214 -3.09 -9.06 -4.37
N TYR A 215 -2.89 -8.02 -3.58
CA TYR A 215 -2.96 -8.06 -2.12
C TYR A 215 -4.36 -7.64 -1.65
N ARG A 216 -5.25 -8.63 -1.39
CA ARG A 216 -6.61 -8.35 -0.95
C ARG A 216 -7.32 -9.54 -0.32
N VAL A 217 -8.40 -9.22 0.37
CA VAL A 217 -9.38 -10.21 0.83
C VAL A 217 -10.46 -10.38 -0.23
N ILE A 218 -10.78 -11.62 -0.57
CA ILE A 218 -11.89 -11.99 -1.45
C ILE A 218 -12.97 -12.60 -0.58
N LEU A 219 -14.11 -11.94 -0.50
CA LEU A 219 -15.28 -12.40 0.22
C LEU A 219 -16.33 -12.91 -0.77
N LEU A 220 -16.57 -14.21 -0.74
CA LEU A 220 -17.61 -14.89 -1.49
C LEU A 220 -18.80 -15.10 -0.56
N ASP A 221 -19.80 -14.24 -0.67
CA ASP A 221 -20.95 -14.23 0.24
C ASP A 221 -22.02 -15.20 -0.22
N GLU A 222 -22.63 -15.93 0.70
CA GLU A 222 -23.68 -16.95 0.46
C GLU A 222 -23.26 -18.05 -0.53
N ILE A 223 -22.10 -18.66 -0.26
CA ILE A 223 -21.47 -19.65 -1.15
C ILE A 223 -22.39 -20.82 -1.51
N GLU A 224 -23.34 -21.18 -0.63
CA GLU A 224 -24.34 -22.23 -0.86
C GLU A 224 -25.28 -21.95 -2.03
N LYS A 225 -25.40 -20.69 -2.47
CA LYS A 225 -26.22 -20.28 -3.62
C LYS A 225 -25.48 -20.36 -4.96
N ALA A 226 -24.17 -20.55 -4.94
CA ALA A 226 -23.36 -20.57 -6.14
C ALA A 226 -23.68 -21.77 -7.05
N HIS A 227 -23.61 -21.53 -8.37
CA HIS A 227 -23.63 -22.62 -9.33
C HIS A 227 -22.46 -23.60 -9.13
N PRO A 228 -22.62 -24.91 -9.34
CA PRO A 228 -21.55 -25.90 -9.19
C PRO A 228 -20.23 -25.55 -9.91
N ASP A 229 -20.27 -24.89 -11.06
CA ASP A 229 -19.08 -24.49 -11.78
C ASP A 229 -18.21 -23.47 -11.03
N VAL A 230 -18.78 -22.72 -10.08
CA VAL A 230 -18.02 -21.83 -9.19
C VAL A 230 -17.08 -22.61 -8.29
N TYR A 231 -17.50 -23.77 -7.79
CA TYR A 231 -16.64 -24.63 -6.96
C TYR A 231 -15.43 -25.15 -7.74
N ASN A 232 -15.56 -25.40 -9.05
CA ASN A 232 -14.43 -25.80 -9.90
C ASN A 232 -13.39 -24.66 -10.02
N ILE A 233 -13.86 -23.40 -10.11
CA ILE A 233 -13.00 -22.22 -10.11
C ILE A 233 -12.29 -22.10 -8.76
N LEU A 234 -13.01 -22.27 -7.67
CA LEU A 234 -12.46 -22.20 -6.32
C LEU A 234 -11.43 -23.29 -6.06
N LEU A 235 -11.62 -24.51 -6.55
CA LEU A 235 -10.64 -25.59 -6.42
C LEU A 235 -9.29 -25.19 -7.05
N GLN A 236 -9.27 -24.60 -8.24
CA GLN A 236 -8.04 -24.12 -8.87
C GLN A 236 -7.35 -23.04 -8.02
N ILE A 237 -8.13 -22.09 -7.47
CA ILE A 237 -7.59 -21.02 -6.63
C ILE A 237 -7.02 -21.59 -5.33
N LEU A 238 -7.75 -22.47 -4.66
CA LEU A 238 -7.37 -23.01 -3.35
C LEU A 238 -6.21 -24.01 -3.41
N GLU A 239 -6.08 -24.76 -4.49
CA GLU A 239 -5.03 -25.78 -4.65
C GLU A 239 -3.79 -25.22 -5.35
N ASP A 240 -3.98 -24.52 -6.49
CA ASP A 240 -2.89 -24.03 -7.32
C ASP A 240 -2.53 -22.56 -7.06
N GLY A 241 -3.37 -21.80 -6.32
CA GLY A 241 -3.20 -20.37 -6.07
C GLY A 241 -3.23 -19.53 -7.34
N ARG A 242 -3.83 -20.02 -8.39
CA ARG A 242 -3.93 -19.33 -9.69
C ARG A 242 -5.24 -19.66 -10.39
N LEU A 243 -5.63 -18.77 -11.27
CA LEU A 243 -6.81 -18.96 -12.12
C LEU A 243 -6.50 -18.44 -13.52
N THR A 244 -6.84 -19.21 -14.54
CA THR A 244 -6.72 -18.77 -15.93
C THR A 244 -8.02 -18.07 -16.35
N ASP A 245 -7.93 -16.83 -16.80
CA ASP A 245 -9.06 -16.10 -17.34
C ASP A 245 -9.44 -16.60 -18.75
N ASN A 246 -10.57 -16.13 -19.28
CA ASN A 246 -11.04 -16.53 -20.61
C ASN A 246 -10.17 -15.98 -21.76
N THR A 247 -9.23 -15.10 -21.49
CA THR A 247 -8.23 -14.62 -22.47
C THR A 247 -6.95 -15.44 -22.46
N GLY A 248 -6.86 -16.46 -21.58
CA GLY A 248 -5.68 -17.30 -21.40
C GLY A 248 -4.62 -16.72 -20.47
N ARG A 249 -4.90 -15.61 -19.78
CA ARG A 249 -3.97 -15.00 -18.81
C ARG A 249 -4.06 -15.72 -17.48
N ILE A 250 -2.93 -15.97 -16.86
CA ILE A 250 -2.84 -16.55 -15.53
C ILE A 250 -2.88 -15.41 -14.51
N VAL A 251 -3.84 -15.47 -13.58
CA VAL A 251 -3.97 -14.54 -12.45
C VAL A 251 -3.51 -15.26 -11.19
N ASP A 252 -2.62 -14.62 -10.43
CA ASP A 252 -2.00 -15.17 -9.21
C ASP A 252 -2.81 -14.76 -7.97
N PHE A 253 -3.22 -15.75 -7.18
CA PHE A 253 -4.01 -15.61 -5.95
C PHE A 253 -3.21 -15.89 -4.68
N LYS A 254 -1.89 -16.10 -4.78
CA LYS A 254 -1.04 -16.49 -3.62
C LYS A 254 -0.99 -15.43 -2.53
N ASN A 255 -1.19 -14.17 -2.88
CA ASN A 255 -1.19 -13.04 -1.97
C ASN A 255 -2.60 -12.64 -1.51
N THR A 256 -3.61 -13.45 -1.79
CA THR A 256 -4.98 -13.19 -1.37
C THR A 256 -5.37 -13.99 -0.14
N VAL A 257 -6.38 -13.51 0.57
CA VAL A 257 -7.13 -14.28 1.58
C VAL A 257 -8.53 -14.54 1.03
N ILE A 258 -8.93 -15.81 0.98
CA ILE A 258 -10.25 -16.21 0.48
C ILE A 258 -11.17 -16.46 1.67
N ILE A 259 -12.31 -15.79 1.71
CA ILE A 259 -13.34 -15.99 2.72
C ILE A 259 -14.65 -16.35 2.02
N MET A 260 -15.22 -17.46 2.38
CA MET A 260 -16.53 -17.89 1.95
C MET A 260 -17.48 -17.77 3.13
N THR A 261 -18.67 -17.21 2.94
CA THR A 261 -19.69 -17.17 3.99
C THR A 261 -20.88 -18.07 3.65
N SER A 262 -21.50 -18.60 4.66
CA SER A 262 -22.78 -19.34 4.54
C SER A 262 -23.69 -19.02 5.70
N ASN A 263 -24.98 -19.06 5.46
CA ASN A 263 -26.03 -18.84 6.45
C ASN A 263 -26.61 -20.16 6.99
N ILE A 264 -25.93 -21.28 6.74
CA ILE A 264 -26.31 -22.61 7.26
C ILE A 264 -26.00 -22.70 8.74
#